data_766b57ad2c456570991836589365398c
#
_entry.id   766b57ad2c456570991836589365398c
#
_cell.length_a   1.000
_cell.length_b   1.000
_cell.length_c   1.000
_cell.angle_alpha   90.00
_cell.angle_beta   90.00
_cell.angle_gamma   90.00
#
_symmetry.space_group_name_H-M   'P 1'
#
loop_
_entity.id
_entity.type
_entity.pdbx_description
1 polymer ?
#
loop_
_entity_poly.entity_id
_entity_poly.type
_entity_poly.pdbx_seq_one_letter_code
_entity_poly.pdbx_strand_id
1 'polypeptide(L)'
;SAGGLSLTSWIRPVLRFAIPVVLVIAACSIAVSPWSRAQVQAYRDRFAQKEDISKLSSGRFIEAKSGRQVFFLEDVDQEKGKVKTLLMVELKKDGSRSVLVSDRGHIENKPNGDRYIVLEEGRKYDTKPSGLGASVSDFREYEVRMDSSPSEVGANKKLNAMPIEDLLKRTDNRAESELFWRISWPLVALNLALLAIPLSYNNPRSMKYYGQTAAVLIFILYLNALSIFQTWITQGKVGILGATLYMNVPVAVLTAFLFYRLMTINRGYFDAFIYWLMKPFRAVTEMFKRKKETP
;
A
#
# COMPACT_ATOMS: atom_id res chain seq x y z
N SER A 1 8.99 -39.03 -22.61
CA SER A 1 7.82 -38.47 -23.32
C SER A 1 7.57 -39.33 -24.54
N ALA A 2 6.38 -39.90 -24.66
CA ALA A 2 5.99 -40.78 -25.75
C ALA A 2 6.00 -40.11 -27.15
N GLY A 3 6.20 -38.82 -27.23
CA GLY A 3 6.17 -38.06 -28.49
C GLY A 3 7.50 -37.45 -28.95
N GLY A 4 8.65 -37.76 -28.30
CA GLY A 4 9.97 -37.31 -28.77
C GLY A 4 10.21 -35.77 -28.69
N LEU A 5 9.23 -34.97 -28.27
CA LEU A 5 9.34 -33.54 -28.22
C LEU A 5 10.21 -33.09 -27.02
N SER A 6 11.17 -32.20 -27.28
CA SER A 6 12.00 -31.60 -26.23
C SER A 6 11.18 -30.66 -25.35
N LEU A 7 11.57 -30.50 -24.08
CA LEU A 7 10.90 -29.60 -23.13
C LEU A 7 10.91 -28.14 -23.62
N THR A 8 11.96 -27.76 -24.34
CA THR A 8 12.09 -26.46 -24.98
C THR A 8 11.06 -26.15 -26.05
N SER A 9 10.50 -27.19 -26.69
CA SER A 9 9.45 -27.04 -27.70
C SER A 9 8.17 -26.40 -27.10
N TRP A 10 7.96 -26.55 -25.78
CA TRP A 10 6.82 -25.99 -25.07
C TRP A 10 6.97 -24.51 -24.77
N ILE A 11 8.19 -23.96 -24.83
CA ILE A 11 8.41 -22.53 -24.57
C ILE A 11 7.62 -21.64 -25.53
N ARG A 12 7.67 -21.97 -26.84
CA ARG A 12 6.97 -21.18 -27.88
C ARG A 12 5.45 -21.16 -27.71
N PRO A 13 4.73 -22.28 -27.55
CA PRO A 13 3.29 -22.25 -27.33
C PRO A 13 2.92 -21.59 -26.01
N VAL A 14 3.68 -21.80 -24.91
CA VAL A 14 3.42 -21.16 -23.62
C VAL A 14 3.63 -19.65 -23.72
N LEU A 15 4.71 -19.17 -24.33
CA LEU A 15 4.93 -17.75 -24.53
C LEU A 15 3.86 -17.10 -25.43
N ARG A 16 3.41 -17.79 -26.48
CA ARG A 16 2.34 -17.30 -27.36
C ARG A 16 1.05 -17.04 -26.58
N PHE A 17 0.75 -17.87 -25.60
CA PHE A 17 -0.40 -17.69 -24.71
C PHE A 17 -0.10 -16.69 -23.57
N ALA A 18 1.09 -16.75 -23.00
CA ALA A 18 1.45 -15.91 -21.84
C ALA A 18 1.65 -14.43 -22.21
N ILE A 19 2.23 -14.13 -23.38
CA ILE A 19 2.50 -12.73 -23.81
C ILE A 19 1.22 -11.87 -23.83
N PRO A 20 0.11 -12.28 -24.44
CA PRO A 20 -1.13 -11.51 -24.38
C PRO A 20 -1.60 -11.25 -22.94
N VAL A 21 -1.51 -12.24 -22.06
CA VAL A 21 -1.89 -12.12 -20.65
C VAL A 21 -0.94 -11.15 -19.91
N VAL A 22 0.36 -11.25 -20.14
CA VAL A 22 1.36 -10.33 -19.57
C VAL A 22 1.13 -8.90 -20.05
N LEU A 23 0.76 -8.70 -21.32
CA LEU A 23 0.43 -7.36 -21.86
C LEU A 23 -0.83 -6.79 -21.19
N VAL A 24 -1.85 -7.61 -20.95
CA VAL A 24 -3.05 -7.20 -20.20
C VAL A 24 -2.68 -6.81 -18.76
N ILE A 25 -1.85 -7.62 -18.09
CA ILE A 25 -1.36 -7.32 -16.73
C ILE A 25 -0.56 -6.01 -16.74
N ALA A 26 0.30 -5.79 -17.74
CA ALA A 26 1.06 -4.55 -17.89
C ALA A 26 0.13 -3.34 -18.07
N ALA A 27 -0.85 -3.44 -18.97
CA ALA A 27 -1.84 -2.38 -19.17
C ALA A 27 -2.64 -2.09 -17.89
N CYS A 28 -3.08 -3.12 -17.19
CA CYS A 28 -3.78 -2.99 -15.92
C CYS A 28 -2.90 -2.33 -14.84
N SER A 29 -1.64 -2.72 -14.73
CA SER A 29 -0.73 -2.19 -13.71
C SER A 29 -0.31 -0.75 -14.00
N ILE A 30 -0.02 -0.43 -15.26
CA ILE A 30 0.56 0.86 -15.68
C ILE A 30 -0.52 1.92 -15.92
N ALA A 31 -1.66 1.57 -16.48
CA ALA A 31 -2.69 2.52 -16.90
C ALA A 31 -3.98 2.40 -16.08
N VAL A 32 -4.59 1.22 -16.00
CA VAL A 32 -5.91 1.05 -15.38
C VAL A 32 -5.88 1.27 -13.87
N SER A 33 -4.87 0.73 -13.18
CA SER A 33 -4.74 0.85 -11.72
C SER A 33 -4.58 2.30 -11.26
N PRO A 34 -3.65 3.13 -11.79
CA PRO A 34 -3.53 4.52 -11.38
C PRO A 34 -4.77 5.35 -11.76
N TRP A 35 -5.35 5.13 -12.95
CA TRP A 35 -6.60 5.80 -13.34
C TRP A 35 -7.75 5.49 -12.36
N SER A 36 -7.96 4.21 -12.05
CA SER A 36 -9.00 3.80 -11.09
C SER A 36 -8.77 4.43 -9.71
N ARG A 37 -7.52 4.42 -9.23
CA ARG A 37 -7.17 5.05 -7.94
C ARG A 37 -7.37 6.56 -7.94
N ALA A 38 -7.10 7.24 -9.07
CA ALA A 38 -7.36 8.67 -9.23
C ALA A 38 -8.87 8.98 -9.14
N GLN A 39 -9.73 8.16 -9.77
CA GLN A 39 -11.19 8.32 -9.68
C GLN A 39 -11.71 8.10 -8.25
N VAL A 40 -11.23 7.04 -7.59
CA VAL A 40 -11.58 6.77 -6.19
C VAL A 40 -11.13 7.91 -5.28
N GLN A 41 -9.94 8.48 -5.52
CA GLN A 41 -9.44 9.62 -4.76
C GLN A 41 -10.31 10.87 -4.98
N ALA A 42 -10.59 11.22 -6.24
CA ALA A 42 -11.45 12.34 -6.57
C ALA A 42 -12.87 12.21 -5.97
N TYR A 43 -13.41 10.99 -5.98
CA TYR A 43 -14.69 10.70 -5.35
C TYR A 43 -14.62 10.91 -3.83
N ARG A 44 -13.60 10.35 -3.17
CA ARG A 44 -13.40 10.52 -1.72
C ARG A 44 -13.19 11.98 -1.32
N ASP A 45 -12.46 12.73 -2.12
CA ASP A 45 -12.22 14.16 -1.86
C ASP A 45 -13.53 14.96 -1.96
N ARG A 46 -14.38 14.65 -2.94
CA ARG A 46 -15.74 15.25 -3.05
C ARG A 46 -16.65 14.90 -1.87
N PHE A 47 -16.59 13.64 -1.40
CA PHE A 47 -17.38 13.22 -0.23
C PHE A 47 -16.83 13.80 1.06
N ALA A 48 -15.51 13.84 1.24
CA ALA A 48 -14.88 14.47 2.40
C ALA A 48 -15.28 15.95 2.49
N GLN A 49 -15.33 16.66 1.35
CA GLN A 49 -15.82 18.05 1.33
C GLN A 49 -17.27 18.18 1.78
N LYS A 50 -18.15 17.27 1.33
CA LYS A 50 -19.57 17.28 1.76
C LYS A 50 -19.74 16.82 3.21
N GLU A 51 -18.99 15.82 3.64
CA GLU A 51 -19.07 15.26 4.98
C GLU A 51 -18.50 16.20 6.04
N ASP A 52 -17.42 16.93 5.74
CA ASP A 52 -16.85 17.94 6.63
C ASP A 52 -17.82 19.13 6.83
N ILE A 53 -18.56 19.51 5.78
CA ILE A 53 -19.62 20.52 5.89
C ILE A 53 -20.81 20.00 6.69
N SER A 54 -21.16 18.71 6.52
CA SER A 54 -22.24 18.08 7.29
C SER A 54 -21.85 17.75 8.74
N LYS A 55 -20.55 17.53 9.01
CA LYS A 55 -20.04 17.34 10.38
C LYS A 55 -19.94 18.65 11.17
N LEU A 56 -19.89 19.79 10.48
CA LEU A 56 -20.07 21.14 11.04
C LEU A 56 -21.55 21.43 11.34
N SER A 57 -22.31 20.43 11.81
CA SER A 57 -23.67 20.67 12.24
C SER A 57 -23.67 21.42 13.57
N SER A 58 -24.45 22.51 13.61
CA SER A 58 -24.68 23.36 14.78
C SER A 58 -24.93 22.55 16.07
N GLY A 59 -24.32 22.94 17.15
CA GLY A 59 -24.56 22.36 18.48
C GLY A 59 -23.84 21.05 18.78
N ARG A 60 -22.79 20.66 18.04
CA ARG A 60 -22.02 19.44 18.30
C ARG A 60 -20.54 19.71 18.57
N PHE A 61 -19.95 18.88 19.41
CA PHE A 61 -18.50 18.83 19.59
C PHE A 61 -17.87 18.03 18.47
N ILE A 62 -16.85 18.60 17.85
CA ILE A 62 -16.08 17.99 16.76
C ILE A 62 -14.66 17.76 17.27
N GLU A 63 -14.26 16.52 17.33
CA GLU A 63 -12.89 16.14 17.68
C GLU A 63 -12.01 16.13 16.42
N ALA A 64 -10.90 16.86 16.42
CA ALA A 64 -9.93 16.80 15.35
C ALA A 64 -9.18 15.46 15.40
N LYS A 65 -8.73 14.96 14.22
CA LYS A 65 -8.04 13.66 14.05
C LYS A 65 -6.84 13.42 15.00
N SER A 66 -6.30 14.46 15.60
CA SER A 66 -5.22 14.35 16.57
C SER A 66 -5.68 14.00 18.00
N GLY A 67 -6.98 14.02 18.29
CA GLY A 67 -7.53 13.79 19.63
C GLY A 67 -7.18 14.88 20.64
N ARG A 68 -6.49 15.92 20.21
CA ARG A 68 -5.99 17.01 21.09
C ARG A 68 -6.70 18.33 20.91
N GLN A 69 -7.55 18.43 19.91
CA GLN A 69 -8.33 19.63 19.63
C GLN A 69 -9.80 19.25 19.56
N VAL A 70 -10.63 19.98 20.29
CA VAL A 70 -12.09 19.80 20.27
C VAL A 70 -12.69 21.15 19.91
N PHE A 71 -13.54 21.16 18.89
CA PHE A 71 -14.27 22.34 18.45
C PHE A 71 -15.74 22.20 18.81
N PHE A 72 -16.35 23.27 19.26
CA PHE A 72 -17.79 23.41 19.40
C PHE A 72 -18.25 24.60 18.59
N LEU A 73 -19.24 24.38 17.72
CA LEU A 73 -19.80 25.39 16.83
C LEU A 73 -21.30 25.48 17.13
N GLU A 74 -21.80 26.66 17.49
CA GLU A 74 -23.20 26.84 17.82
C GLU A 74 -24.06 26.96 16.56
N ASP A 75 -23.64 27.73 15.57
CA ASP A 75 -24.36 27.92 14.33
C ASP A 75 -23.38 28.05 13.14
N VAL A 76 -23.68 27.37 12.04
CA VAL A 76 -22.85 27.38 10.82
C VAL A 76 -23.74 27.71 9.62
N ASP A 77 -23.52 28.88 9.04
CA ASP A 77 -24.09 29.25 7.73
C ASP A 77 -23.26 28.57 6.63
N GLN A 78 -23.76 27.43 6.15
CA GLN A 78 -23.08 26.60 5.15
C GLN A 78 -22.93 27.28 3.78
N GLU A 79 -23.81 28.21 3.43
CA GLU A 79 -23.75 28.93 2.15
C GLU A 79 -22.68 30.03 2.16
N LYS A 80 -22.48 30.69 3.28
CA LYS A 80 -21.54 31.81 3.41
C LYS A 80 -20.23 31.44 4.10
N GLY A 81 -20.07 30.18 4.56
CA GLY A 81 -18.88 29.73 5.30
C GLY A 81 -18.66 30.46 6.65
N LYS A 82 -19.69 31.14 7.18
CA LYS A 82 -19.64 31.90 8.42
C LYS A 82 -20.01 31.01 9.60
N VAL A 83 -19.28 31.17 10.69
CA VAL A 83 -19.46 30.42 11.93
C VAL A 83 -19.79 31.43 13.02
N LYS A 84 -20.85 31.14 13.80
CA LYS A 84 -21.16 31.86 15.02
C LYS A 84 -20.77 31.04 16.22
N THR A 85 -20.29 31.69 17.23
CA THR A 85 -19.87 31.14 18.54
C THR A 85 -19.03 29.89 18.40
N LEU A 86 -17.75 30.07 18.38
CA LEU A 86 -16.78 28.96 18.32
C LEU A 86 -16.07 28.87 19.67
N LEU A 87 -16.13 27.67 20.27
CA LEU A 87 -15.29 27.29 21.39
C LEU A 87 -14.30 26.23 20.89
N MET A 88 -13.02 26.47 21.04
CA MET A 88 -11.97 25.48 20.76
C MET A 88 -11.19 25.18 22.03
N VAL A 89 -10.99 23.92 22.32
CA VAL A 89 -10.11 23.44 23.39
C VAL A 89 -8.95 22.69 22.78
N GLU A 90 -7.73 23.11 23.06
CA GLU A 90 -6.51 22.47 22.63
C GLU A 90 -5.71 21.97 23.83
N LEU A 91 -5.32 20.69 23.78
CA LEU A 91 -4.38 20.10 24.74
C LEU A 91 -3.00 20.06 24.09
N LYS A 92 -2.07 20.87 24.60
CA LYS A 92 -0.68 20.90 24.12
C LYS A 92 0.11 19.71 24.65
N LYS A 93 1.24 19.39 23.99
CA LYS A 93 2.11 18.25 24.35
C LYS A 93 2.74 18.37 25.75
N ASP A 94 2.87 19.59 26.26
CA ASP A 94 3.39 19.89 27.60
C ASP A 94 2.34 19.74 28.70
N GLY A 95 1.10 19.33 28.36
CA GLY A 95 -0.03 19.19 29.29
C GLY A 95 -0.75 20.51 29.59
N SER A 96 -0.35 21.64 28.99
CA SER A 96 -1.08 22.88 29.07
C SER A 96 -2.34 22.85 28.25
N ARG A 97 -3.38 23.57 28.70
CA ARG A 97 -4.67 23.66 27.97
C ARG A 97 -4.85 25.08 27.46
N SER A 98 -5.24 25.21 26.21
CA SER A 98 -5.62 26.47 25.59
C SER A 98 -7.09 26.41 25.22
N VAL A 99 -7.87 27.38 25.69
CA VAL A 99 -9.29 27.51 25.34
C VAL A 99 -9.44 28.80 24.57
N LEU A 100 -9.99 28.72 23.35
CA LEU A 100 -10.29 29.87 22.50
C LEU A 100 -11.81 30.01 22.41
N VAL A 101 -12.29 31.21 22.59
CA VAL A 101 -13.70 31.58 22.45
C VAL A 101 -13.80 32.77 21.51
N SER A 102 -14.64 32.65 20.49
CA SER A 102 -14.93 33.72 19.53
C SER A 102 -16.39 33.72 19.16
N ASP A 103 -16.97 34.86 18.96
CA ASP A 103 -18.38 35.02 18.57
C ASP A 103 -18.56 34.92 17.04
N ARG A 104 -17.51 35.11 16.27
CA ARG A 104 -17.53 35.09 14.81
C ARG A 104 -16.30 34.42 14.24
N GLY A 105 -16.47 33.76 13.14
CA GLY A 105 -15.40 33.20 12.36
C GLY A 105 -15.84 32.79 10.96
N HIS A 106 -14.87 32.50 10.12
CA HIS A 106 -15.10 31.95 8.79
C HIS A 106 -14.07 30.89 8.43
N ILE A 107 -14.44 30.06 7.46
CA ILE A 107 -13.56 28.99 6.96
C ILE A 107 -12.86 29.50 5.72
N GLU A 108 -11.52 29.48 5.74
CA GLU A 108 -10.69 29.86 4.60
C GLU A 108 -9.93 28.64 4.06
N ASN A 109 -9.96 28.44 2.74
CA ASN A 109 -9.18 27.41 2.05
C ASN A 109 -7.97 28.09 1.42
N LYS A 110 -6.75 27.77 1.89
CA LYS A 110 -5.52 28.31 1.29
C LYS A 110 -5.12 27.51 0.04
N PRO A 111 -4.35 28.10 -0.88
CA PRO A 111 -3.93 27.45 -2.14
C PRO A 111 -3.11 26.16 -1.96
N ASN A 112 -2.51 25.97 -0.79
CA ASN A 112 -1.78 24.76 -0.41
C ASN A 112 -2.68 23.56 -0.09
N GLY A 113 -4.03 23.72 -0.12
CA GLY A 113 -5.01 22.71 0.22
C GLY A 113 -5.31 22.58 1.72
N ASP A 114 -4.66 23.38 2.56
CA ASP A 114 -4.95 23.42 4.00
C ASP A 114 -6.18 24.30 4.27
N ARG A 115 -6.99 23.88 5.24
CA ARG A 115 -8.15 24.63 5.70
C ARG A 115 -7.82 25.31 7.02
N TYR A 116 -8.22 26.55 7.13
CA TYR A 116 -8.10 27.35 8.34
C TYR A 116 -9.48 27.81 8.79
N ILE A 117 -9.70 27.80 10.11
CA ILE A 117 -10.78 28.54 10.74
C ILE A 117 -10.16 29.86 11.20
N VAL A 118 -10.62 30.93 10.63
CA VAL A 118 -10.23 32.29 11.02
C VAL A 118 -11.26 32.77 12.03
N LEU A 119 -10.82 33.00 13.26
CA LEU A 119 -11.61 33.51 14.37
C LEU A 119 -11.46 35.01 14.41
N GLU A 120 -12.58 35.72 14.45
CA GLU A 120 -12.64 37.20 14.54
C GLU A 120 -13.07 37.57 15.93
N GLU A 121 -12.33 38.50 16.58
CA GLU A 121 -12.63 39.05 17.90
C GLU A 121 -12.92 37.99 18.99
N GLY A 122 -11.91 37.58 19.72
CA GLY A 122 -12.06 36.54 20.72
C GLY A 122 -11.08 36.61 21.87
N ARG A 123 -11.23 35.65 22.77
CA ARG A 123 -10.37 35.49 23.95
C ARG A 123 -9.72 34.13 23.97
N LYS A 124 -8.45 34.14 24.34
CA LYS A 124 -7.66 32.92 24.53
C LYS A 124 -7.28 32.82 26.01
N TYR A 125 -7.60 31.67 26.58
CA TYR A 125 -7.28 31.29 27.96
C TYR A 125 -6.23 30.18 27.91
N ASP A 126 -4.99 30.50 28.33
CA ASP A 126 -3.92 29.49 28.45
C ASP A 126 -3.74 29.10 29.91
N THR A 127 -3.87 27.82 30.24
CA THR A 127 -3.69 27.28 31.58
C THR A 127 -2.43 26.43 31.64
N LYS A 128 -1.53 26.68 32.62
CA LYS A 128 -0.31 25.90 32.81
C LYS A 128 -0.61 24.49 33.37
N PRO A 129 0.25 23.48 33.12
CA PRO A 129 0.06 22.11 33.63
C PRO A 129 -0.01 22.04 35.16
N SER A 130 0.64 22.96 35.87
CA SER A 130 0.63 23.02 37.32
C SER A 130 -0.67 23.57 37.94
N GLY A 131 -1.64 23.96 37.13
CA GLY A 131 -2.91 24.54 37.60
C GLY A 131 -2.79 25.93 38.24
N LEU A 132 -1.60 26.43 38.47
CA LEU A 132 -1.30 27.73 39.05
C LEU A 132 -0.97 28.74 37.94
N GLY A 133 -1.95 29.57 37.58
CA GLY A 133 -1.83 30.65 36.62
C GLY A 133 -2.53 30.40 35.30
N ALA A 134 -3.55 31.18 35.03
CA ALA A 134 -4.19 31.32 33.72
C ALA A 134 -3.77 32.68 33.12
N SER A 135 -3.36 32.70 31.87
CA SER A 135 -3.22 33.94 31.10
C SER A 135 -4.41 34.11 30.17
N VAL A 136 -4.95 35.33 30.13
CA VAL A 136 -6.03 35.71 29.23
C VAL A 136 -5.46 36.70 28.23
N SER A 137 -5.67 36.43 26.95
CA SER A 137 -5.24 37.28 25.84
C SER A 137 -6.43 37.55 24.92
N ASP A 138 -6.68 38.81 24.62
CA ASP A 138 -7.65 39.19 23.61
C ASP A 138 -6.98 39.18 22.24
N PHE A 139 -7.65 38.68 21.22
CA PHE A 139 -7.17 38.69 19.83
C PHE A 139 -8.22 39.28 18.89
N ARG A 140 -7.77 39.96 17.84
CA ARG A 140 -8.63 40.49 16.80
C ARG A 140 -8.86 39.46 15.71
N GLU A 141 -7.83 38.67 15.43
CA GLU A 141 -7.86 37.59 14.41
C GLU A 141 -6.95 36.48 14.88
N TYR A 142 -7.42 35.24 14.78
CA TYR A 142 -6.66 34.05 15.15
C TYR A 142 -6.93 32.93 14.14
N GLU A 143 -5.91 32.54 13.41
CA GLU A 143 -6.00 31.45 12.46
C GLU A 143 -5.73 30.11 13.15
N VAL A 144 -6.68 29.18 13.06
CA VAL A 144 -6.51 27.81 13.51
C VAL A 144 -6.49 26.88 12.32
N ARG A 145 -5.41 26.17 12.13
CA ARG A 145 -5.33 25.15 11.10
C ARG A 145 -6.19 23.95 11.49
N MET A 146 -7.20 23.66 10.69
CA MET A 146 -7.91 22.39 10.78
C MET A 146 -6.98 21.31 10.25
N ASP A 147 -6.51 20.45 11.15
CA ASP A 147 -5.48 19.47 10.85
C ASP A 147 -5.97 18.50 9.75
N SER A 148 -5.74 18.87 8.51
CA SER A 148 -5.63 17.98 7.38
C SER A 148 -4.15 17.66 7.17
N SER A 149 -3.47 17.19 8.23
CA SER A 149 -2.11 16.67 8.04
C SER A 149 -2.14 15.70 6.88
N PRO A 150 -1.41 15.92 5.80
CA PRO A 150 -1.17 14.87 4.83
C PRO A 150 -0.39 13.81 5.60
N SER A 151 -1.12 12.86 6.20
CA SER A 151 -0.48 11.69 6.78
C SER A 151 0.39 11.12 5.67
N GLU A 152 1.53 10.52 6.01
CA GLU A 152 2.37 9.79 5.02
C GLU A 152 1.53 8.88 4.13
N VAL A 153 0.43 8.38 4.66
CA VAL A 153 -0.62 7.63 3.96
C VAL A 153 -1.30 8.45 2.86
N GLY A 154 -1.55 9.75 3.07
CA GLY A 154 -2.14 10.64 2.04
C GLY A 154 -1.18 10.95 0.90
N ALA A 155 0.11 11.18 1.21
CA ALA A 155 1.14 11.39 0.19
C ALA A 155 1.35 10.15 -0.68
N ASN A 156 1.40 8.96 -0.08
CA ASN A 156 1.49 7.70 -0.81
C ASN A 156 0.24 7.43 -1.68
N LYS A 157 -0.96 7.77 -1.20
CA LYS A 157 -2.19 7.65 -1.99
C LYS A 157 -2.16 8.52 -3.25
N LYS A 158 -1.63 9.75 -3.17
CA LYS A 158 -1.48 10.62 -4.34
C LYS A 158 -0.50 10.05 -5.36
N LEU A 159 0.63 9.49 -4.92
CA LEU A 159 1.62 8.84 -5.80
C LEU A 159 1.04 7.62 -6.53
N ASN A 160 0.27 6.80 -5.83
CA ASN A 160 -0.34 5.60 -6.40
C ASN A 160 -1.41 5.92 -7.48
N ALA A 161 -1.95 7.14 -7.49
CA ALA A 161 -2.91 7.62 -8.47
C ALA A 161 -2.25 8.39 -9.64
N MET A 162 -0.95 8.67 -9.57
CA MET A 162 -0.25 9.42 -10.62
C MET A 162 -0.05 8.61 -11.90
N PRO A 163 -0.16 9.23 -13.09
CA PRO A 163 0.25 8.65 -14.36
C PRO A 163 1.75 8.29 -14.35
N ILE A 164 2.14 7.31 -15.16
CA ILE A 164 3.53 6.86 -15.22
C ILE A 164 4.50 7.96 -15.69
N GLU A 165 4.02 8.84 -16.59
CA GLU A 165 4.82 9.95 -17.12
C GLU A 165 5.26 10.93 -16.04
N ASP A 166 4.39 11.23 -15.10
CA ASP A 166 4.68 12.12 -13.97
C ASP A 166 5.54 11.46 -12.91
N LEU A 167 5.40 10.13 -12.72
CA LEU A 167 6.26 9.37 -11.84
C LEU A 167 7.69 9.29 -12.36
N LEU A 168 7.90 9.15 -13.68
CA LEU A 168 9.23 9.09 -14.29
C LEU A 168 10.02 10.42 -14.17
N LYS A 169 9.33 11.55 -14.04
CA LYS A 169 9.95 12.87 -13.83
C LYS A 169 10.40 13.11 -12.39
N ARG A 170 9.97 12.26 -11.46
CA ARG A 170 10.31 12.37 -10.04
C ARG A 170 11.49 11.48 -9.69
N THR A 171 12.38 12.01 -8.85
CA THR A 171 13.59 11.33 -8.38
C THR A 171 13.49 10.96 -6.89
N ASP A 172 12.26 10.98 -6.31
CA ASP A 172 12.10 10.60 -4.92
C ASP A 172 11.92 9.08 -4.75
N ASN A 173 12.47 8.52 -3.68
CA ASN A 173 12.45 7.08 -3.40
C ASN A 173 11.03 6.49 -3.39
N ARG A 174 10.03 7.29 -3.04
CA ARG A 174 8.63 6.87 -3.05
C ARG A 174 8.07 6.70 -4.46
N ALA A 175 8.43 7.59 -5.38
CA ALA A 175 8.05 7.47 -6.78
C ALA A 175 8.74 6.28 -7.44
N GLU A 176 10.03 6.07 -7.15
CA GLU A 176 10.77 4.89 -7.61
C GLU A 176 10.15 3.58 -7.10
N SER A 177 9.70 3.54 -5.84
CA SER A 177 9.06 2.35 -5.28
C SER A 177 7.73 2.02 -5.94
N GLU A 178 6.95 3.04 -6.35
CA GLU A 178 5.70 2.85 -7.08
C GLU A 178 5.97 2.41 -8.53
N LEU A 179 6.99 2.97 -9.20
CA LEU A 179 7.44 2.52 -10.52
C LEU A 179 7.89 1.05 -10.49
N PHE A 180 8.72 0.69 -9.50
CA PHE A 180 9.13 -0.69 -9.28
C PHE A 180 7.93 -1.63 -9.14
N TRP A 181 6.93 -1.24 -8.31
CA TRP A 181 5.70 -2.01 -8.12
C TRP A 181 4.98 -2.26 -9.43
N ARG A 182 4.78 -1.23 -10.26
CA ARG A 182 4.05 -1.33 -11.54
C ARG A 182 4.77 -2.18 -12.58
N ILE A 183 6.09 -2.03 -12.68
CA ILE A 183 6.92 -2.75 -13.66
C ILE A 183 7.11 -4.22 -13.23
N SER A 184 7.14 -4.48 -11.94
CA SER A 184 7.36 -5.84 -11.42
C SER A 184 6.23 -6.80 -11.74
N TRP A 185 4.96 -6.38 -11.77
CA TRP A 185 3.83 -7.28 -12.03
C TRP A 185 3.90 -8.02 -13.37
N PRO A 186 4.13 -7.35 -14.51
CA PRO A 186 4.30 -8.07 -15.78
C PRO A 186 5.55 -8.96 -15.81
N LEU A 187 6.65 -8.56 -15.15
CA LEU A 187 7.86 -9.36 -15.05
C LEU A 187 7.64 -10.62 -14.21
N VAL A 188 6.95 -10.49 -13.07
CA VAL A 188 6.54 -11.62 -12.23
C VAL A 188 5.69 -12.59 -13.02
N ALA A 189 4.69 -12.11 -13.76
CA ALA A 189 3.81 -12.93 -14.57
C ALA A 189 4.58 -13.71 -15.65
N LEU A 190 5.53 -13.05 -16.33
CA LEU A 190 6.38 -13.68 -17.33
C LEU A 190 7.28 -14.77 -16.73
N ASN A 191 7.96 -14.44 -15.62
CA ASN A 191 8.83 -15.41 -14.93
C ASN A 191 8.06 -16.63 -14.44
N LEU A 192 6.88 -16.43 -13.87
CA LEU A 192 6.03 -17.53 -13.40
C LEU A 192 5.48 -18.37 -14.55
N ALA A 193 5.12 -17.75 -15.68
CA ALA A 193 4.69 -18.49 -16.87
C ALA A 193 5.80 -19.40 -17.41
N LEU A 194 7.06 -18.92 -17.44
CA LEU A 194 8.21 -19.70 -17.83
C LEU A 194 8.53 -20.81 -16.81
N LEU A 195 8.45 -20.49 -15.51
CA LEU A 195 8.69 -21.43 -14.43
C LEU A 195 7.65 -22.55 -14.38
N ALA A 196 6.42 -22.28 -14.80
CA ALA A 196 5.35 -23.28 -14.84
C ALA A 196 5.67 -24.47 -15.75
N ILE A 197 6.46 -24.24 -16.83
CA ILE A 197 6.83 -25.30 -17.78
C ILE A 197 7.60 -26.44 -17.10
N PRO A 198 8.76 -26.16 -16.45
CA PRO A 198 9.50 -27.22 -15.77
C PRO A 198 8.76 -27.78 -14.53
N LEU A 199 7.97 -26.97 -13.81
CA LEU A 199 7.21 -27.44 -12.67
C LEU A 199 6.02 -28.33 -13.02
N SER A 200 5.46 -28.20 -14.25
CA SER A 200 4.38 -29.05 -14.73
C SER A 200 4.86 -30.45 -15.13
N TYR A 201 6.17 -30.62 -15.31
CA TYR A 201 6.76 -31.91 -15.71
C TYR A 201 6.83 -32.88 -14.53
N ASN A 202 5.80 -33.69 -14.38
CA ASN A 202 5.69 -34.69 -13.33
C ASN A 202 5.93 -36.12 -13.86
N ASN A 203 6.56 -36.95 -13.02
CA ASN A 203 6.69 -38.34 -13.27
C ASN A 203 5.32 -39.02 -13.04
N PRO A 204 4.76 -39.84 -14.00
CA PRO A 204 3.44 -40.46 -13.85
C PRO A 204 3.29 -41.36 -12.61
N ARG A 205 4.42 -41.78 -12.01
CA ARG A 205 4.48 -42.65 -10.82
C ARG A 205 4.61 -41.90 -9.50
N SER A 206 4.87 -40.58 -9.51
CA SER A 206 4.96 -39.75 -8.30
C SER A 206 3.69 -38.94 -8.11
N MET A 207 3.35 -38.62 -6.84
CA MET A 207 2.15 -37.87 -6.51
C MET A 207 2.04 -36.56 -7.31
N LYS A 208 0.94 -36.41 -8.06
CA LYS A 208 0.69 -35.31 -9.04
C LYS A 208 0.68 -33.89 -8.50
N TYR A 209 0.71 -33.69 -7.17
CA TYR A 209 0.45 -32.39 -6.55
C TYR A 209 1.69 -31.56 -6.17
N TYR A 210 2.89 -32.16 -6.15
CA TYR A 210 4.10 -31.45 -5.71
C TYR A 210 4.46 -30.24 -6.58
N GLY A 211 4.31 -30.33 -7.90
CA GLY A 211 4.61 -29.23 -8.81
C GLY A 211 3.69 -28.04 -8.60
N GLN A 212 2.40 -28.28 -8.40
CA GLN A 212 1.40 -27.22 -8.16
C GLN A 212 1.63 -26.55 -6.80
N THR A 213 1.88 -27.34 -5.76
CA THR A 213 2.17 -26.80 -4.41
C THR A 213 3.46 -25.97 -4.42
N ALA A 214 4.50 -26.45 -5.11
CA ALA A 214 5.74 -25.68 -5.27
C ALA A 214 5.51 -24.37 -6.03
N ALA A 215 4.70 -24.37 -7.09
CA ALA A 215 4.37 -23.18 -7.84
C ALA A 215 3.66 -22.13 -6.97
N VAL A 216 2.68 -22.55 -6.16
CA VAL A 216 1.97 -21.65 -5.23
C VAL A 216 2.93 -21.10 -4.18
N LEU A 217 3.80 -21.94 -3.62
CA LEU A 217 4.77 -21.50 -2.62
C LEU A 217 5.75 -20.47 -3.20
N ILE A 218 6.29 -20.74 -4.40
CA ILE A 218 7.18 -19.80 -5.10
C ILE A 218 6.45 -18.49 -5.39
N PHE A 219 5.19 -18.53 -5.82
CA PHE A 219 4.37 -17.35 -6.03
C PHE A 219 4.24 -16.51 -4.77
N ILE A 220 3.90 -17.13 -3.62
CA ILE A 220 3.78 -16.45 -2.33
C ILE A 220 5.12 -15.83 -1.92
N LEU A 221 6.23 -16.56 -2.04
CA LEU A 221 7.56 -16.04 -1.75
C LEU A 221 7.92 -14.86 -2.64
N TYR A 222 7.56 -14.93 -3.93
CA TYR A 222 7.79 -13.86 -4.89
C TYR A 222 7.02 -12.58 -4.53
N LEU A 223 5.75 -12.70 -4.15
CA LEU A 223 4.95 -11.56 -3.70
C LEU A 223 5.51 -10.93 -2.41
N ASN A 224 5.97 -11.76 -1.47
CA ASN A 224 6.63 -11.25 -0.25
C ASN A 224 7.93 -10.52 -0.58
N ALA A 225 8.76 -11.08 -1.46
CA ALA A 225 9.98 -10.43 -1.92
C ALA A 225 9.68 -9.07 -2.58
N LEU A 226 8.65 -9.00 -3.43
CA LEU A 226 8.20 -7.76 -4.06
C LEU A 226 7.88 -6.67 -3.02
N SER A 227 7.15 -7.02 -1.96
CA SER A 227 6.80 -6.10 -0.88
C SER A 227 8.02 -5.63 -0.07
N ILE A 228 8.97 -6.54 0.18
CA ILE A 228 10.23 -6.23 0.89
C ILE A 228 11.07 -5.25 0.05
N PHE A 229 11.30 -5.53 -1.23
CA PHE A 229 12.07 -4.67 -2.11
C PHE A 229 11.41 -3.30 -2.30
N GLN A 230 10.07 -3.24 -2.42
CA GLN A 230 9.34 -1.99 -2.44
C GLN A 230 9.62 -1.14 -1.20
N THR A 231 9.61 -1.76 -0.02
CA THR A 231 9.93 -1.09 1.24
C THR A 231 11.38 -0.60 1.28
N TRP A 232 12.34 -1.41 0.81
CA TRP A 232 13.75 -1.02 0.77
C TRP A 232 14.03 0.14 -0.19
N ILE A 233 13.34 0.19 -1.34
CA ILE A 233 13.40 1.33 -2.26
C ILE A 233 12.83 2.58 -1.56
N THR A 234 11.69 2.50 -0.91
CA THR A 234 11.08 3.62 -0.18
C THR A 234 12.02 4.17 0.90
N GLN A 235 12.79 3.28 1.55
CA GLN A 235 13.80 3.65 2.55
C GLN A 235 15.14 4.12 1.95
N GLY A 236 15.28 4.13 0.62
CA GLY A 236 16.52 4.51 -0.06
C GLY A 236 17.68 3.52 0.08
N LYS A 237 17.41 2.28 0.54
CA LYS A 237 18.45 1.25 0.73
C LYS A 237 18.92 0.62 -0.59
N VAL A 238 18.01 0.54 -1.56
CA VAL A 238 18.26 -0.10 -2.86
C VAL A 238 17.56 0.73 -3.94
N GLY A 239 18.25 0.96 -5.06
CA GLY A 239 17.64 1.61 -6.23
C GLY A 239 16.75 0.66 -7.03
N ILE A 240 15.90 1.22 -7.88
CA ILE A 240 14.92 0.48 -8.70
C ILE A 240 15.56 -0.62 -9.55
N LEU A 241 16.70 -0.35 -10.21
CA LEU A 241 17.41 -1.32 -11.06
C LEU A 241 17.94 -2.49 -10.22
N GLY A 242 18.57 -2.19 -9.08
CA GLY A 242 19.08 -3.22 -8.17
C GLY A 242 17.96 -4.13 -7.66
N ALA A 243 16.87 -3.54 -7.16
CA ALA A 243 15.71 -4.29 -6.68
C ALA A 243 15.10 -5.18 -7.78
N THR A 244 14.95 -4.65 -9.00
CA THR A 244 14.41 -5.40 -10.13
C THR A 244 15.30 -6.59 -10.49
N LEU A 245 16.62 -6.42 -10.52
CA LEU A 245 17.57 -7.50 -10.79
C LEU A 245 17.58 -8.53 -9.66
N TYR A 246 17.73 -8.10 -8.40
CA TYR A 246 17.78 -9.01 -7.25
C TYR A 246 16.51 -9.86 -7.10
N MET A 247 15.37 -9.32 -7.50
CA MET A 247 14.11 -10.05 -7.43
C MET A 247 13.91 -11.02 -8.60
N ASN A 248 14.22 -10.59 -9.83
CA ASN A 248 13.89 -11.38 -11.03
C ASN A 248 14.98 -12.39 -11.42
N VAL A 249 16.27 -12.05 -11.24
CA VAL A 249 17.39 -12.90 -11.62
C VAL A 249 17.39 -14.26 -10.90
N PRO A 250 17.18 -14.37 -9.57
CA PRO A 250 17.14 -15.65 -8.90
C PRO A 250 16.05 -16.58 -9.43
N VAL A 251 14.87 -16.03 -9.77
CA VAL A 251 13.77 -16.83 -10.33
C VAL A 251 14.07 -17.26 -11.76
N ALA A 252 14.67 -16.37 -12.57
CA ALA A 252 15.11 -16.71 -13.93
C ALA A 252 16.21 -17.80 -13.90
N VAL A 253 17.18 -17.68 -13.00
CA VAL A 253 18.24 -18.68 -12.81
C VAL A 253 17.66 -20.01 -12.34
N LEU A 254 16.72 -19.99 -11.39
CA LEU A 254 16.00 -21.19 -10.96
C LEU A 254 15.27 -21.84 -12.12
N THR A 255 14.58 -21.05 -12.93
CA THR A 255 13.87 -21.54 -14.14
C THR A 255 14.84 -22.19 -15.12
N ALA A 256 15.95 -21.51 -15.44
CA ALA A 256 16.99 -22.04 -16.33
C ALA A 256 17.62 -23.31 -15.76
N PHE A 257 17.91 -23.34 -14.47
CA PHE A 257 18.43 -24.52 -13.79
C PHE A 257 17.46 -25.71 -13.86
N LEU A 258 16.17 -25.48 -13.65
CA LEU A 258 15.17 -26.54 -13.76
C LEU A 258 15.05 -27.07 -15.21
N PHE A 259 15.10 -26.18 -16.21
CA PHE A 259 15.16 -26.60 -17.61
C PHE A 259 16.41 -27.43 -17.88
N TYR A 260 17.59 -26.98 -17.49
CA TYR A 260 18.85 -27.70 -17.64
C TYR A 260 18.78 -29.10 -17.01
N ARG A 261 18.30 -29.19 -15.76
CA ARG A 261 18.14 -30.45 -15.03
C ARG A 261 17.19 -31.42 -15.72
N LEU A 262 16.08 -30.97 -16.26
CA LEU A 262 15.11 -31.79 -16.94
C LEU A 262 15.59 -32.26 -18.32
N MET A 263 16.50 -31.52 -18.95
CA MET A 263 17.15 -31.89 -20.20
C MET A 263 18.29 -32.89 -19.98
N THR A 264 19.05 -32.73 -18.92
CA THR A 264 20.22 -33.57 -18.60
C THR A 264 19.75 -34.74 -17.73
N ILE A 265 19.63 -35.88 -18.28
CA ILE A 265 19.05 -37.20 -17.90
C ILE A 265 19.40 -37.70 -16.46
N ASN A 266 19.31 -36.95 -15.43
CA ASN A 266 19.54 -37.47 -14.07
C ASN A 266 18.32 -37.18 -13.14
N ARG A 267 17.26 -37.96 -13.36
CA ARG A 267 15.93 -37.84 -12.74
C ARG A 267 15.93 -38.06 -11.20
N GLY A 268 16.91 -38.76 -10.66
CA GLY A 268 16.90 -39.20 -9.25
C GLY A 268 17.19 -38.09 -8.21
N TYR A 269 17.99 -37.10 -8.56
CA TYR A 269 18.39 -36.06 -7.60
C TYR A 269 17.36 -34.97 -7.41
N PHE A 270 16.48 -34.73 -8.40
CA PHE A 270 15.42 -33.71 -8.25
C PHE A 270 14.29 -34.19 -7.33
N ASP A 271 13.92 -35.45 -7.47
CA ASP A 271 12.95 -36.08 -6.56
C ASP A 271 13.50 -36.08 -5.11
N ALA A 272 14.81 -36.28 -4.93
CA ALA A 272 15.48 -36.17 -3.63
C ALA A 272 15.51 -34.75 -3.09
N PHE A 273 15.75 -33.73 -3.93
CA PHE A 273 15.74 -32.31 -3.52
C PHE A 273 14.33 -31.85 -3.13
N ILE A 274 13.32 -32.14 -3.95
CA ILE A 274 11.90 -31.85 -3.60
C ILE A 274 11.49 -32.64 -2.36
N TYR A 275 11.90 -33.89 -2.23
CA TYR A 275 11.66 -34.69 -1.05
C TYR A 275 12.28 -34.06 0.21
N TRP A 276 13.51 -33.54 0.11
CA TRP A 276 14.21 -32.86 1.20
C TRP A 276 13.55 -31.53 1.56
N LEU A 277 13.16 -30.71 0.56
CA LEU A 277 12.48 -29.43 0.73
C LEU A 277 11.09 -29.61 1.37
N MET A 278 10.39 -30.70 1.03
CA MET A 278 9.04 -31.01 1.55
C MET A 278 9.06 -31.82 2.83
N LYS A 279 10.24 -32.25 3.31
CA LYS A 279 10.38 -33.04 4.53
C LYS A 279 9.75 -32.38 5.77
N PRO A 280 9.95 -31.06 6.04
CA PRO A 280 9.30 -30.40 7.19
C PRO A 280 7.77 -30.34 7.06
N PHE A 281 7.23 -30.18 5.83
CA PHE A 281 5.79 -30.18 5.60
C PHE A 281 5.15 -31.57 5.80
N ARG A 282 5.84 -32.63 5.43
CA ARG A 282 5.42 -34.02 5.69
C ARG A 282 5.39 -34.33 7.17
N ALA A 283 6.41 -33.88 7.93
CA ALA A 283 6.42 -34.04 9.37
C ALA A 283 5.20 -33.40 10.05
N VAL A 284 4.80 -32.21 9.58
CA VAL A 284 3.60 -31.52 10.08
C VAL A 284 2.31 -32.30 9.73
N THR A 285 2.19 -32.79 8.51
CA THR A 285 1.00 -33.56 8.10
C THR A 285 0.90 -34.92 8.80
N GLU A 286 2.03 -35.57 9.12
CA GLU A 286 2.05 -36.81 9.89
C GLU A 286 1.75 -36.56 11.38
N MET A 287 2.19 -35.43 11.96
CA MET A 287 1.78 -35.02 13.30
C MET A 287 0.27 -34.82 13.42
N PHE A 288 -0.37 -34.22 12.41
CA PHE A 288 -1.82 -34.04 12.38
C PHE A 288 -2.59 -35.36 12.16
N LYS A 289 -2.03 -36.33 11.42
CA LYS A 289 -2.62 -37.67 11.28
C LYS A 289 -2.55 -38.47 12.59
N ARG A 290 -1.41 -38.49 13.27
CA ARG A 290 -1.24 -39.18 14.55
C ARG A 290 -2.18 -38.65 15.64
N LYS A 291 -2.50 -37.34 15.62
CA LYS A 291 -3.43 -36.74 16.59
C LYS A 291 -4.91 -37.11 16.35
N LYS A 292 -5.24 -37.73 15.19
CA LYS A 292 -6.59 -38.21 14.87
C LYS A 292 -6.80 -39.71 15.16
N GLU A 293 -5.72 -40.45 15.44
CA GLU A 293 -5.75 -41.91 15.68
C GLU A 293 -5.56 -42.31 17.15
N THR A 294 -5.44 -41.32 18.06
CA THR A 294 -5.52 -41.58 19.51
C THR A 294 -6.96 -41.40 19.96
N PRO A 295 -7.62 -42.47 20.46
CA PRO A 295 -8.99 -42.48 20.94
C PRO A 295 -9.20 -41.61 22.19
#